data_10ad1cfa4874fa8a08c43b01007b99a4
#
_entry.id   10ad1cfa4874fa8a08c43b01007b99a4
#
_cell.length_a   1.000
_cell.length_b   1.000
_cell.length_c   1.000
_cell.angle_alpha   90.00
_cell.angle_beta   90.00
_cell.angle_gamma   90.00
#
_symmetry.space_group_name_H-M   'P 1'
#
loop_
_entity.id
_entity.type
_entity.pdbx_description
1 polymer ?
#
loop_
_entity_poly.entity_id
_entity_poly.type
_entity_poly.pdbx_seq_one_letter_code
_entity_poly.pdbx_strand_id
1 'polypeptide(L)'
;MTEPAALSPSVERLPSDVMALNRVVQGLLVHSEWLGSYADDLSAFGRVSRVTLPVKQRLAAVLERDGRGLDAVRVPTQREVGTCRDFALMMCAFLRAKGTAARLRCGFASYFGAGWEDHWVCEYWSSREARWCLSDAQLDDVIKAACGVTFDTSDVPRDAFLTAGEAWLRCRTGRDDPERFGNGDTRGLWYMKVNVVRDALAVNNRETSAWDRWREAPVALRRVSQGELAALDGLAGNPDGVIDLVPDWVAGIA
;
A
#
# COMPACT_ATOMS: atom_id res chain seq x y z
N MET A 1 -2.74 13.03 -3.15
CA MET A 1 -3.51 12.38 -2.08
C MET A 1 -2.90 12.56 -0.69
N THR A 2 -1.61 12.76 -0.56
CA THR A 2 -0.83 12.84 0.69
C THR A 2 -0.25 14.23 0.95
N GLU A 3 -0.94 15.32 0.60
CA GLU A 3 -0.44 16.69 0.78
C GLU A 3 -0.29 17.04 2.26
N PRO A 4 0.96 17.28 2.76
CA PRO A 4 1.21 17.57 4.18
C PRO A 4 0.55 18.88 4.66
N ALA A 5 0.51 19.90 3.80
CA ALA A 5 -0.05 21.22 4.14
C ALA A 5 -1.55 21.21 4.41
N ALA A 6 -2.26 20.14 4.02
CA ALA A 6 -3.70 20.00 4.23
C ALA A 6 -4.04 19.24 5.52
N LEU A 7 -3.04 18.79 6.29
CA LEU A 7 -3.27 18.02 7.50
C LEU A 7 -3.43 18.93 8.71
N SER A 8 -4.41 18.60 9.56
CA SER A 8 -4.77 19.33 10.77
C SER A 8 -3.59 19.49 11.74
N PRO A 9 -3.56 20.54 12.57
CA PRO A 9 -2.62 20.68 13.70
C PRO A 9 -2.55 19.46 14.62
N SER A 10 -3.56 18.59 14.60
CA SER A 10 -3.54 17.32 15.33
C SER A 10 -2.45 16.36 14.85
N VAL A 11 -2.04 16.41 13.56
CA VAL A 11 -0.94 15.59 13.03
C VAL A 11 0.42 16.07 13.56
N GLU A 12 0.57 17.36 13.82
CA GLU A 12 1.83 17.90 14.38
C GLU A 12 2.16 17.34 15.77
N ARG A 13 1.14 16.98 16.54
CA ARG A 13 1.28 16.39 17.89
C ARG A 13 1.59 14.90 17.89
N LEU A 14 1.43 14.21 16.76
CA LEU A 14 1.77 12.79 16.64
C LEU A 14 3.27 12.55 16.87
N PRO A 15 3.67 11.35 17.31
CA PRO A 15 5.07 11.00 17.44
C PRO A 15 5.84 11.12 16.13
N SER A 16 7.16 11.31 16.20
CA SER A 16 8.05 11.30 15.02
C SER A 16 8.71 9.94 14.80
N ASP A 17 8.62 9.05 15.76
CA ASP A 17 9.12 7.68 15.67
C ASP A 17 8.21 6.84 14.76
N VAL A 18 8.82 6.10 13.82
CA VAL A 18 8.11 5.34 12.77
C VAL A 18 7.25 4.23 13.36
N MET A 19 7.76 3.48 14.33
CA MET A 19 6.98 2.43 15.00
C MET A 19 5.80 3.02 15.78
N ALA A 20 6.00 4.15 16.43
CA ALA A 20 4.91 4.83 17.14
C ALA A 20 3.86 5.37 16.15
N LEU A 21 4.27 5.89 14.97
CA LEU A 21 3.34 6.28 13.90
C LEU A 21 2.58 5.08 13.32
N ASN A 22 3.23 3.92 13.14
CA ASN A 22 2.55 2.68 12.74
C ASN A 22 1.40 2.37 13.71
N ARG A 23 1.64 2.44 15.03
CA ARG A 23 0.60 2.21 16.04
C ARG A 23 -0.53 3.24 15.98
N VAL A 24 -0.23 4.48 15.67
CA VAL A 24 -1.27 5.50 15.42
C VAL A 24 -2.14 5.10 14.23
N VAL A 25 -1.53 4.76 13.10
CA VAL A 25 -2.28 4.34 11.89
C VAL A 25 -3.13 3.09 12.17
N GLN A 26 -2.58 2.10 12.88
CA GLN A 26 -3.28 0.89 13.35
C GLN A 26 -4.46 1.22 14.26
N GLY A 27 -4.35 2.27 15.08
CA GLY A 27 -5.44 2.78 15.91
C GLY A 27 -6.53 3.52 15.15
N LEU A 28 -6.27 3.95 13.91
CA LEU A 28 -7.22 4.70 13.07
C LEU A 28 -7.94 3.81 12.06
N LEU A 29 -7.29 2.77 11.56
CA LEU A 29 -7.78 1.92 10.48
C LEU A 29 -7.89 0.46 10.90
N VAL A 30 -8.82 -0.25 10.23
CA VAL A 30 -8.92 -1.70 10.20
C VAL A 30 -9.04 -2.17 8.75
N HIS A 31 -8.34 -3.26 8.38
CA HIS A 31 -8.31 -3.71 6.99
C HIS A 31 -9.58 -4.49 6.61
N SER A 32 -10.17 -4.16 5.47
CA SER A 32 -11.46 -4.70 5.00
C SER A 32 -11.50 -6.22 4.86
N GLU A 33 -10.38 -6.87 4.60
CA GLU A 33 -10.29 -8.34 4.45
C GLU A 33 -9.98 -9.06 5.77
N TRP A 34 -9.70 -8.31 6.85
CA TRP A 34 -9.34 -8.86 8.15
C TRP A 34 -10.38 -8.63 9.23
N LEU A 35 -11.58 -8.10 8.89
CA LEU A 35 -12.61 -7.73 9.87
C LEU A 35 -13.00 -8.90 10.78
N GLY A 36 -13.09 -10.12 10.23
CA GLY A 36 -13.39 -11.33 10.98
C GLY A 36 -12.34 -11.75 12.02
N SER A 37 -11.11 -11.19 11.94
CA SER A 37 -10.08 -11.40 12.96
C SER A 37 -10.26 -10.49 14.18
N TYR A 38 -11.14 -9.49 14.09
CA TYR A 38 -11.36 -8.50 15.15
C TYR A 38 -12.73 -8.60 15.81
N ALA A 39 -13.74 -9.12 15.12
CA ALA A 39 -15.09 -9.28 15.66
C ALA A 39 -15.88 -10.36 14.90
N ASP A 40 -16.72 -11.09 15.61
CA ASP A 40 -17.63 -12.08 15.02
C ASP A 40 -18.78 -11.41 14.26
N ASP A 41 -19.30 -10.29 14.78
CA ASP A 41 -20.33 -9.49 14.13
C ASP A 41 -19.71 -8.41 13.23
N LEU A 42 -19.66 -8.71 11.92
CA LEU A 42 -19.10 -7.78 10.93
C LEU A 42 -19.96 -6.53 10.72
N SER A 43 -21.25 -6.55 11.11
CA SER A 43 -22.13 -5.38 10.99
C SER A 43 -21.69 -4.21 11.89
N ALA A 44 -20.94 -4.50 12.95
CA ALA A 44 -20.35 -3.51 13.84
C ALA A 44 -19.37 -2.55 13.16
N PHE A 45 -18.79 -2.96 11.98
CA PHE A 45 -17.91 -2.08 11.20
C PHE A 45 -18.67 -1.11 10.28
N GLY A 46 -20.00 -1.27 10.16
CA GLY A 46 -20.80 -0.44 9.29
C GLY A 46 -20.57 -0.72 7.80
N ARG A 47 -20.73 0.32 6.97
CA ARG A 47 -20.54 0.18 5.53
C ARG A 47 -19.05 0.04 5.17
N VAL A 48 -18.69 -1.10 4.63
CA VAL A 48 -17.33 -1.36 4.12
C VAL A 48 -17.20 -0.76 2.71
N SER A 49 -16.23 0.15 2.53
CA SER A 49 -15.88 0.69 1.22
C SER A 49 -14.41 0.42 0.93
N ARG A 50 -14.12 -0.08 -0.28
CA ARG A 50 -12.74 -0.28 -0.78
C ARG A 50 -12.23 0.90 -1.59
N VAL A 51 -13.02 1.98 -1.69
CA VAL A 51 -12.59 3.18 -2.40
C VAL A 51 -11.48 3.86 -1.63
N THR A 52 -10.32 4.01 -2.24
CA THR A 52 -9.20 4.75 -1.65
C THR A 52 -9.51 6.24 -1.66
N LEU A 53 -9.55 6.84 -0.49
CA LEU A 53 -9.79 8.27 -0.31
C LEU A 53 -8.46 9.02 -0.17
N PRO A 54 -8.42 10.31 -0.53
CA PRO A 54 -7.36 11.21 -0.08
C PRO A 54 -7.25 11.20 1.45
N VAL A 55 -6.03 11.29 1.99
CA VAL A 55 -5.80 11.18 3.45
C VAL A 55 -6.66 12.15 4.25
N LYS A 56 -6.85 13.39 3.75
CA LYS A 56 -7.74 14.37 4.41
C LYS A 56 -9.18 13.86 4.57
N GLN A 57 -9.72 13.23 3.54
CA GLN A 57 -11.07 12.66 3.59
C GLN A 57 -11.12 11.43 4.48
N ARG A 58 -10.09 10.60 4.45
CA ARG A 58 -9.99 9.42 5.32
C ARG A 58 -9.91 9.84 6.79
N LEU A 59 -9.12 10.86 7.12
CA LEU A 59 -9.07 11.41 8.48
C LEU A 59 -10.39 12.03 8.93
N ALA A 60 -11.10 12.71 8.02
CA ALA A 60 -12.45 13.22 8.32
C ALA A 60 -13.41 12.07 8.66
N ALA A 61 -13.41 10.98 7.90
CA ALA A 61 -14.23 9.79 8.19
C ALA A 61 -13.85 9.12 9.53
N VAL A 62 -12.55 9.05 9.86
CA VAL A 62 -12.09 8.56 11.17
C VAL A 62 -12.66 9.42 12.31
N LEU A 63 -12.57 10.74 12.18
CA LEU A 63 -13.05 11.67 13.23
C LEU A 63 -14.57 11.75 13.30
N GLU A 64 -15.28 11.51 12.20
CA GLU A 64 -16.74 11.38 12.19
C GLU A 64 -17.20 10.12 12.94
N ARG A 65 -16.47 9.01 12.76
CA ARG A 65 -16.76 7.75 13.45
C ARG A 65 -16.42 7.82 14.95
N ASP A 66 -15.32 8.47 15.30
CA ASP A 66 -14.87 8.66 16.68
C ASP A 66 -14.05 9.95 16.79
N GLY A 67 -14.67 11.00 17.31
CA GLY A 67 -14.11 12.36 17.40
C GLY A 67 -12.95 12.57 18.36
N ARG A 68 -12.43 11.51 19.00
CA ARG A 68 -11.23 11.60 19.86
C ARG A 68 -9.97 11.91 19.03
N GLY A 69 -8.90 12.34 19.70
CA GLY A 69 -7.60 12.62 19.06
C GLY A 69 -7.08 11.44 18.20
N LEU A 70 -6.22 11.74 17.24
CA LEU A 70 -5.70 10.74 16.30
C LEU A 70 -4.85 9.65 17.00
N ASP A 71 -4.27 9.97 18.13
CA ASP A 71 -3.47 9.09 19.01
C ASP A 71 -4.31 8.32 20.04
N ALA A 72 -5.63 8.55 20.09
CA ALA A 72 -6.51 7.87 21.03
C ALA A 72 -6.61 6.37 20.69
N VAL A 73 -6.55 5.54 21.74
CA VAL A 73 -6.77 4.09 21.59
C VAL A 73 -8.23 3.82 21.21
N ARG A 74 -8.45 3.15 20.07
CA ARG A 74 -9.77 2.75 19.56
C ARG A 74 -9.89 1.23 19.53
N VAL A 75 -11.03 0.71 19.97
CA VAL A 75 -11.37 -0.68 19.69
C VAL A 75 -11.59 -0.85 18.18
N PRO A 76 -11.39 -2.05 17.60
CA PRO A 76 -11.44 -2.23 16.15
C PRO A 76 -12.70 -1.70 15.47
N THR A 77 -13.87 -1.87 16.09
CA THR A 77 -15.17 -1.39 15.56
C THR A 77 -15.32 0.14 15.54
N GLN A 78 -14.45 0.87 16.24
CA GLN A 78 -14.39 2.34 16.23
C GLN A 78 -13.37 2.87 15.21
N ARG A 79 -12.59 1.98 14.55
CA ARG A 79 -11.64 2.35 13.51
C ARG A 79 -12.36 2.46 12.16
N GLU A 80 -11.82 3.24 11.27
CA GLU A 80 -12.34 3.34 9.90
C GLU A 80 -11.86 2.15 9.07
N VAL A 81 -12.75 1.61 8.20
CA VAL A 81 -12.38 0.49 7.34
C VAL A 81 -11.61 1.00 6.12
N GLY A 82 -10.45 0.40 5.87
CA GLY A 82 -9.59 0.74 4.75
C GLY A 82 -8.98 -0.49 4.08
N THR A 83 -8.10 -0.24 3.11
CA THR A 83 -7.28 -1.24 2.43
C THR A 83 -5.80 -1.04 2.76
N CYS A 84 -4.93 -1.97 2.40
CA CYS A 84 -3.47 -1.84 2.56
C CYS A 84 -2.96 -0.48 2.06
N ARG A 85 -3.52 0.00 0.95
CA ARG A 85 -3.16 1.29 0.38
C ARG A 85 -3.53 2.47 1.27
N ASP A 86 -4.66 2.42 1.98
CA ASP A 86 -5.05 3.48 2.93
C ASP A 86 -4.09 3.56 4.11
N PHE A 87 -3.62 2.42 4.63
CA PHE A 87 -2.58 2.38 5.66
C PHE A 87 -1.27 3.01 5.16
N ALA A 88 -0.80 2.60 3.98
CA ALA A 88 0.42 3.13 3.39
C ALA A 88 0.32 4.63 3.08
N LEU A 89 -0.81 5.11 2.53
CA LEU A 89 -1.09 6.53 2.28
C LEU A 89 -1.05 7.36 3.56
N MET A 90 -1.71 6.89 4.61
CA MET A 90 -1.77 7.60 5.89
C MET A 90 -0.39 7.68 6.53
N MET A 91 0.38 6.58 6.50
CA MET A 91 1.74 6.54 7.00
C MET A 91 2.66 7.50 6.23
N CYS A 92 2.62 7.50 4.90
CA CYS A 92 3.36 8.45 4.07
C CYS A 92 3.00 9.90 4.40
N ALA A 93 1.71 10.20 4.55
CA ALA A 93 1.27 11.57 4.86
C ALA A 93 1.76 12.03 6.23
N PHE A 94 1.71 11.17 7.24
CA PHE A 94 2.21 11.50 8.59
C PHE A 94 3.71 11.72 8.60
N LEU A 95 4.49 10.85 7.95
CA LEU A 95 5.94 11.00 7.83
C LEU A 95 6.34 12.29 7.10
N ARG A 96 5.68 12.59 5.98
CA ARG A 96 5.89 13.83 5.23
C ARG A 96 5.56 15.07 6.06
N ALA A 97 4.46 15.04 6.84
CA ALA A 97 4.10 16.13 7.76
C ALA A 97 5.13 16.31 8.89
N LYS A 98 5.89 15.27 9.22
CA LYS A 98 7.02 15.31 10.16
C LYS A 98 8.37 15.67 9.50
N GLY A 99 8.39 16.00 8.21
CA GLY A 99 9.60 16.35 7.47
C GLY A 99 10.44 15.15 7.03
N THR A 100 9.94 13.92 7.18
CA THR A 100 10.61 12.71 6.72
C THR A 100 10.23 12.45 5.25
N ALA A 101 11.26 12.30 4.38
CA ALA A 101 11.03 11.89 3.01
C ALA A 101 10.38 10.49 2.99
N ALA A 102 9.22 10.38 2.37
CA ALA A 102 8.45 9.15 2.30
C ALA A 102 7.70 9.06 0.96
N ARG A 103 7.47 7.84 0.49
CA ARG A 103 6.74 7.55 -0.75
C ARG A 103 5.99 6.24 -0.65
N LEU A 104 4.92 6.09 -1.43
CA LEU A 104 4.22 4.83 -1.54
C LEU A 104 5.00 3.85 -2.40
N ARG A 105 4.92 2.57 -2.06
CA ARG A 105 5.38 1.47 -2.89
C ARG A 105 4.25 0.48 -3.11
N CYS A 106 4.03 0.15 -4.36
CA CYS A 106 3.19 -0.96 -4.79
C CYS A 106 4.07 -2.18 -5.05
N GLY A 107 3.64 -3.35 -4.60
CA GLY A 107 4.43 -4.56 -4.79
C GLY A 107 3.70 -5.79 -4.33
N PHE A 108 4.48 -6.72 -3.78
CA PHE A 108 3.98 -8.02 -3.36
C PHE A 108 4.62 -8.42 -2.04
N ALA A 109 3.80 -8.89 -1.12
CA ALA A 109 4.19 -9.38 0.19
C ALA A 109 4.12 -10.91 0.26
N SER A 110 5.12 -11.55 0.86
CA SER A 110 5.17 -13.00 1.04
C SER A 110 4.55 -13.49 2.35
N TYR A 111 4.16 -12.57 3.23
CA TYR A 111 3.71 -12.89 4.58
C TYR A 111 2.19 -13.04 4.75
N PHE A 112 1.40 -12.92 3.68
CA PHE A 112 -0.06 -13.10 3.75
C PHE A 112 -0.56 -14.48 3.30
N GLY A 113 0.30 -15.33 2.77
CA GLY A 113 -0.10 -16.65 2.27
C GLY A 113 1.03 -17.42 1.59
N ALA A 114 0.67 -18.45 0.84
CA ALA A 114 1.63 -19.31 0.16
C ALA A 114 2.30 -18.70 -1.08
N GLY A 115 1.82 -17.54 -1.54
CA GLY A 115 2.33 -16.82 -2.70
C GLY A 115 2.82 -15.42 -2.34
N TRP A 116 2.92 -14.60 -3.37
CA TRP A 116 3.22 -13.18 -3.27
C TRP A 116 1.94 -12.39 -3.50
N GLU A 117 1.35 -11.87 -2.43
CA GLU A 117 0.08 -11.15 -2.49
C GLU A 117 0.29 -9.65 -2.77
N ASP A 118 -0.55 -9.08 -3.65
CA ASP A 118 -0.57 -7.65 -3.94
C ASP A 118 -0.67 -6.84 -2.66
N HIS A 119 0.26 -5.92 -2.49
CA HIS A 119 0.34 -5.17 -1.26
C HIS A 119 0.95 -3.77 -1.44
N TRP A 120 0.59 -2.87 -0.53
CA TRP A 120 1.09 -1.50 -0.49
C TRP A 120 1.75 -1.22 0.85
N VAL A 121 2.93 -0.60 0.79
CA VAL A 121 3.70 -0.18 1.96
C VAL A 121 4.16 1.27 1.81
N CYS A 122 4.59 1.88 2.90
CA CYS A 122 5.28 3.16 2.91
C CYS A 122 6.79 2.93 2.86
N GLU A 123 7.50 3.55 1.92
CA GLU A 123 8.95 3.60 1.92
C GLU A 123 9.40 4.98 2.41
N TYR A 124 10.29 5.04 3.38
CA TYR A 124 10.77 6.28 3.99
C TYR A 124 12.28 6.32 4.12
N TRP A 125 12.85 7.52 4.09
CA TRP A 125 14.28 7.70 4.31
C TRP A 125 14.62 7.68 5.81
N SER A 126 15.37 6.69 6.23
CA SER A 126 15.93 6.63 7.58
C SER A 126 17.27 7.37 7.62
N SER A 127 17.28 8.54 8.25
CA SER A 127 18.54 9.28 8.44
C SER A 127 19.53 8.53 9.34
N ARG A 128 19.01 7.72 10.27
CA ARG A 128 19.82 6.87 11.15
C ARG A 128 20.54 5.78 10.38
N GLU A 129 19.82 5.09 9.47
CA GLU A 129 20.35 3.96 8.70
C GLU A 129 20.99 4.41 7.37
N ALA A 130 20.84 5.70 7.01
CA ALA A 130 21.27 6.28 5.74
C ALA A 130 20.75 5.49 4.51
N ARG A 131 19.50 5.00 4.58
CA ARG A 131 18.86 4.21 3.53
C ARG A 131 17.34 4.36 3.51
N TRP A 132 16.74 3.91 2.43
CA TRP A 132 15.30 3.74 2.34
C TRP A 132 14.87 2.46 3.07
N CYS A 133 13.93 2.60 4.02
CA CYS A 133 13.29 1.54 4.79
C CYS A 133 11.84 1.37 4.36
N LEU A 134 11.30 0.16 4.49
CA LEU A 134 9.90 -0.14 4.22
C LEU A 134 9.13 -0.22 5.54
N SER A 135 8.02 0.47 5.62
CA SER A 135 7.12 0.41 6.79
C SER A 135 5.75 -0.11 6.39
N ASP A 136 5.30 -1.16 7.05
CA ASP A 136 3.96 -1.72 6.89
C ASP A 136 3.09 -1.45 8.12
N ALA A 137 2.34 -0.36 8.04
CA ALA A 137 1.43 0.05 9.12
C ALA A 137 0.16 -0.82 9.21
N GLN A 138 -0.12 -1.70 8.24
CA GLN A 138 -1.26 -2.62 8.32
C GLN A 138 -1.04 -3.73 9.35
N LEU A 139 0.21 -4.14 9.57
CA LEU A 139 0.58 -5.28 10.40
C LEU A 139 0.49 -4.94 11.90
N ASP A 140 -0.73 -4.86 12.44
CA ASP A 140 -0.94 -4.80 13.88
C ASP A 140 -0.72 -6.18 14.55
N ASP A 141 -0.82 -6.26 15.86
CA ASP A 141 -0.52 -7.50 16.58
C ASP A 141 -1.45 -8.66 16.22
N VAL A 142 -2.70 -8.37 15.82
CA VAL A 142 -3.67 -9.40 15.39
C VAL A 142 -3.24 -9.99 14.06
N ILE A 143 -2.95 -9.16 13.07
CA ILE A 143 -2.51 -9.60 11.73
C ILE A 143 -1.14 -10.27 11.80
N LYS A 144 -0.21 -9.70 12.57
CA LYS A 144 1.12 -10.32 12.81
C LYS A 144 0.99 -11.73 13.36
N ALA A 145 0.15 -11.93 14.37
CA ALA A 145 -0.07 -13.25 14.96
C ALA A 145 -0.71 -14.22 13.96
N ALA A 146 -1.71 -13.77 13.20
CA ALA A 146 -2.39 -14.60 12.20
C ALA A 146 -1.47 -15.02 11.04
N CYS A 147 -0.53 -14.14 10.65
CA CYS A 147 0.40 -14.35 9.54
C CYS A 147 1.77 -14.91 9.99
N GLY A 148 2.02 -15.08 11.29
CA GLY A 148 3.32 -15.52 11.81
C GLY A 148 4.46 -14.51 11.57
N VAL A 149 4.15 -13.20 11.48
CA VAL A 149 5.13 -12.15 11.25
C VAL A 149 5.91 -11.85 12.51
N THR A 150 7.23 -11.98 12.45
CA THR A 150 8.16 -11.75 13.57
C THR A 150 9.13 -10.60 13.34
N PHE A 151 9.22 -10.07 12.13
CA PHE A 151 10.11 -8.94 11.80
C PHE A 151 9.54 -7.60 12.29
N ASP A 152 10.41 -6.59 12.30
CA ASP A 152 10.04 -5.20 12.60
C ASP A 152 9.22 -4.59 11.44
N THR A 153 7.97 -4.22 11.72
CA THR A 153 7.07 -3.64 10.72
C THR A 153 7.41 -2.21 10.32
N SER A 154 8.33 -1.56 11.06
CA SER A 154 8.90 -0.27 10.65
C SER A 154 10.09 -0.39 9.71
N ASP A 155 10.61 -1.60 9.53
CA ASP A 155 11.69 -1.93 8.60
C ASP A 155 11.48 -3.33 8.01
N VAL A 156 10.46 -3.46 7.16
CA VAL A 156 10.10 -4.72 6.51
C VAL A 156 11.26 -5.26 5.68
N PRO A 157 11.68 -6.52 5.86
CA PRO A 157 12.77 -7.11 5.10
C PRO A 157 12.50 -7.12 3.58
N ARG A 158 13.54 -6.86 2.79
CA ARG A 158 13.46 -6.82 1.32
C ARG A 158 13.16 -8.17 0.67
N ASP A 159 13.31 -9.25 1.40
CA ASP A 159 12.90 -10.60 0.98
C ASP A 159 11.47 -10.97 1.41
N ALA A 160 10.86 -10.17 2.28
CA ALA A 160 9.46 -10.30 2.67
C ALA A 160 8.51 -9.43 1.84
N PHE A 161 9.00 -8.31 1.28
CA PHE A 161 8.26 -7.45 0.36
C PHE A 161 9.14 -7.12 -0.85
N LEU A 162 8.66 -7.46 -2.04
CA LEU A 162 9.24 -7.07 -3.32
C LEU A 162 8.44 -5.91 -3.90
N THR A 163 9.12 -4.84 -4.31
CA THR A 163 8.46 -3.82 -5.14
C THR A 163 7.97 -4.44 -6.44
N ALA A 164 6.99 -3.85 -7.08
CA ALA A 164 6.47 -4.40 -8.33
C ALA A 164 7.55 -4.52 -9.41
N GLY A 165 8.48 -3.56 -9.46
CA GLY A 165 9.62 -3.62 -10.37
C GLY A 165 10.58 -4.77 -10.06
N GLU A 166 10.93 -4.97 -8.79
CA GLU A 166 11.78 -6.09 -8.38
C GLU A 166 11.15 -7.44 -8.72
N ALA A 167 9.86 -7.62 -8.39
CA ALA A 167 9.12 -8.84 -8.70
C ALA A 167 9.06 -9.08 -10.22
N TRP A 168 8.75 -8.04 -11.00
CA TRP A 168 8.74 -8.10 -12.46
C TRP A 168 10.07 -8.57 -13.02
N LEU A 169 11.18 -7.94 -12.65
CA LEU A 169 12.53 -8.28 -13.15
C LEU A 169 12.96 -9.68 -12.74
N ARG A 170 12.57 -10.17 -11.55
CA ARG A 170 12.82 -11.56 -11.14
C ARG A 170 12.11 -12.55 -12.04
N CYS A 171 10.84 -12.30 -12.40
CA CYS A 171 10.10 -13.14 -13.34
C CYS A 171 10.67 -13.03 -14.77
N ARG A 172 11.02 -11.84 -15.23
CA ARG A 172 11.61 -11.62 -16.56
C ARG A 172 12.95 -12.33 -16.75
N THR A 173 13.71 -12.52 -15.68
CA THR A 173 14.99 -13.24 -15.67
C THR A 173 14.84 -14.74 -15.34
N GLY A 174 13.62 -15.25 -15.19
CA GLY A 174 13.35 -16.66 -14.90
C GLY A 174 13.71 -17.10 -13.47
N ARG A 175 13.90 -16.14 -12.54
CA ARG A 175 14.18 -16.43 -11.12
C ARG A 175 12.94 -16.82 -10.35
N ASP A 176 11.79 -16.29 -10.75
CA ASP A 176 10.48 -16.55 -10.13
C ASP A 176 9.42 -16.83 -11.19
N ASP A 177 8.39 -17.56 -10.79
CA ASP A 177 7.21 -17.84 -11.61
C ASP A 177 6.18 -16.71 -11.43
N PRO A 178 5.76 -16.00 -12.51
CA PRO A 178 4.78 -14.96 -12.41
C PRO A 178 3.42 -15.40 -11.84
N GLU A 179 3.05 -16.67 -11.96
CA GLU A 179 1.80 -17.20 -11.41
C GLU A 179 1.81 -17.24 -9.86
N ARG A 180 2.93 -17.00 -9.23
CA ARG A 180 3.02 -16.82 -7.77
C ARG A 180 2.65 -15.42 -7.30
N PHE A 181 2.51 -14.44 -8.21
CA PHE A 181 2.29 -13.03 -7.90
C PHE A 181 0.89 -12.57 -8.28
N GLY A 182 0.13 -12.04 -7.33
CA GLY A 182 -1.22 -11.55 -7.62
C GLY A 182 -2.05 -11.24 -6.38
N ASN A 183 -3.37 -11.38 -6.51
CA ASN A 183 -4.33 -11.23 -5.43
C ASN A 183 -5.41 -12.30 -5.58
N GLY A 184 -5.50 -13.19 -4.62
CA GLY A 184 -6.40 -14.34 -4.70
C GLY A 184 -6.12 -15.16 -5.97
N ASP A 185 -7.15 -15.42 -6.76
CA ASP A 185 -7.07 -16.19 -8.01
C ASP A 185 -6.59 -15.36 -9.21
N THR A 186 -6.36 -14.07 -9.04
CA THR A 186 -5.94 -13.17 -10.12
C THR A 186 -4.43 -12.96 -10.04
N ARG A 187 -3.67 -13.66 -10.88
CA ARG A 187 -2.21 -13.74 -10.82
C ARG A 187 -1.57 -13.63 -12.21
N GLY A 188 -0.26 -13.62 -12.26
CA GLY A 188 0.52 -13.69 -13.48
C GLY A 188 1.01 -12.35 -14.01
N LEU A 189 1.74 -12.40 -15.13
CA LEU A 189 2.43 -11.24 -15.72
C LEU A 189 1.52 -10.05 -15.97
N TRP A 190 0.28 -10.27 -16.38
CA TRP A 190 -0.65 -9.16 -16.62
C TRP A 190 -1.01 -8.40 -15.34
N TYR A 191 -1.11 -9.12 -14.20
CA TYR A 191 -1.34 -8.50 -12.90
C TYR A 191 -0.11 -7.70 -12.46
N MET A 192 1.06 -8.29 -12.63
CA MET A 192 2.35 -7.65 -12.31
C MET A 192 2.59 -6.40 -13.15
N LYS A 193 2.24 -6.42 -14.45
CA LYS A 193 2.31 -5.24 -15.33
C LYS A 193 1.56 -4.05 -14.74
N VAL A 194 0.36 -4.29 -14.21
CA VAL A 194 -0.45 -3.26 -13.54
C VAL A 194 0.28 -2.69 -12.34
N ASN A 195 0.84 -3.55 -11.51
CA ASN A 195 1.56 -3.13 -10.30
C ASN A 195 2.86 -2.38 -10.62
N VAL A 196 3.59 -2.75 -11.68
CA VAL A 196 4.77 -1.99 -12.15
C VAL A 196 4.39 -0.55 -12.46
N VAL A 197 3.30 -0.34 -13.18
CA VAL A 197 2.83 1.01 -13.50
C VAL A 197 2.35 1.76 -12.26
N ARG A 198 1.64 1.10 -11.36
CA ARG A 198 1.18 1.70 -10.10
C ARG A 198 2.35 2.12 -9.22
N ASP A 199 3.38 1.29 -9.11
CA ASP A 199 4.57 1.61 -8.33
C ASP A 199 5.31 2.82 -8.93
N ALA A 200 5.52 2.84 -10.24
CA ALA A 200 6.13 3.97 -10.92
C ALA A 200 5.34 5.28 -10.74
N LEU A 201 4.00 5.23 -10.83
CA LEU A 201 3.15 6.38 -10.55
C LEU A 201 3.25 6.84 -9.09
N ALA A 202 3.21 5.90 -8.16
CA ALA A 202 3.26 6.20 -6.72
C ALA A 202 4.60 6.81 -6.29
N VAL A 203 5.71 6.26 -6.77
CA VAL A 203 7.07 6.79 -6.55
C VAL A 203 7.17 8.24 -7.02
N ASN A 204 6.50 8.58 -8.12
CA ASN A 204 6.46 9.93 -8.69
C ASN A 204 5.32 10.80 -8.14
N ASN A 205 4.75 10.46 -6.98
CA ASN A 205 3.65 11.17 -6.31
C ASN A 205 2.35 11.28 -7.14
N ARG A 206 2.16 10.43 -8.14
CA ARG A 206 0.91 10.24 -8.87
C ARG A 206 0.13 9.08 -8.26
N GLU A 207 -0.48 9.33 -7.13
CA GLU A 207 -1.19 8.31 -6.36
C GLU A 207 -2.60 8.11 -6.95
N THR A 208 -2.77 7.04 -7.72
CA THR A 208 -4.06 6.68 -8.33
C THR A 208 -5.02 6.06 -7.31
N SER A 209 -6.32 6.20 -7.50
CA SER A 209 -7.34 5.64 -6.61
C SER A 209 -8.04 4.39 -7.14
N ALA A 210 -7.90 4.07 -8.42
CA ALA A 210 -8.80 3.17 -9.13
C ALA A 210 -8.24 1.78 -9.39
N TRP A 211 -7.62 1.12 -8.38
CA TRP A 211 -7.07 -0.21 -8.60
C TRP A 211 -8.14 -1.29 -8.88
N ASP A 212 -9.37 -1.12 -8.38
CA ASP A 212 -10.45 -2.10 -8.57
C ASP A 212 -10.93 -2.22 -10.02
N ARG A 213 -10.80 -1.17 -10.84
CA ARG A 213 -11.12 -1.23 -12.27
C ARG A 213 -10.29 -2.25 -13.05
N TRP A 214 -9.11 -2.61 -12.56
CA TRP A 214 -8.26 -3.59 -13.20
C TRP A 214 -8.81 -5.02 -13.10
N ARG A 215 -9.53 -5.35 -12.04
CA ARG A 215 -10.20 -6.63 -11.87
C ARG A 215 -11.32 -6.81 -12.88
N GLU A 216 -11.91 -5.71 -13.34
CA GLU A 216 -12.98 -5.66 -14.32
C GLU A 216 -12.46 -5.66 -15.76
N ALA A 217 -11.14 -5.57 -15.96
CA ALA A 217 -10.56 -5.55 -17.29
C ALA A 217 -10.99 -6.78 -18.11
N PRO A 218 -11.49 -6.60 -19.36
CA PRO A 218 -11.81 -7.70 -20.25
C PRO A 218 -10.65 -8.68 -20.36
N VAL A 219 -10.94 -9.98 -20.43
CA VAL A 219 -9.91 -11.05 -20.52
C VAL A 219 -8.90 -10.79 -21.65
N ALA A 220 -9.34 -10.15 -22.75
CA ALA A 220 -8.45 -9.77 -23.85
C ALA A 220 -7.36 -8.76 -23.43
N LEU A 221 -7.61 -7.92 -22.44
CA LEU A 221 -6.65 -6.95 -21.88
C LEU A 221 -5.75 -7.56 -20.81
N ARG A 222 -6.06 -8.77 -20.35
CA ARG A 222 -5.25 -9.50 -19.36
C ARG A 222 -4.01 -10.15 -19.98
N ARG A 223 -3.35 -9.42 -20.90
CA ARG A 223 -2.15 -9.89 -21.60
C ARG A 223 -1.05 -8.84 -21.52
N VAL A 224 0.17 -9.31 -21.63
CA VAL A 224 1.33 -8.46 -21.87
C VAL A 224 1.77 -8.70 -23.30
N SER A 225 1.70 -7.68 -24.15
CA SER A 225 2.18 -7.76 -25.52
C SER A 225 3.71 -7.67 -25.59
N GLN A 226 4.31 -8.14 -26.67
CA GLN A 226 5.75 -8.02 -26.87
C GLN A 226 6.20 -6.54 -26.93
N GLY A 227 5.36 -5.64 -27.46
CA GLY A 227 5.66 -4.21 -27.51
C GLY A 227 5.67 -3.54 -26.11
N GLU A 228 4.95 -4.09 -25.14
CA GLU A 228 4.91 -3.55 -23.77
C GLU A 228 6.09 -4.00 -22.93
N LEU A 229 6.71 -5.13 -23.24
CA LEU A 229 7.75 -5.74 -22.40
C LEU A 229 8.93 -4.79 -22.17
N ALA A 230 9.46 -4.16 -23.22
CA ALA A 230 10.62 -3.26 -23.09
C ALA A 230 10.28 -2.01 -22.25
N ALA A 231 9.10 -1.44 -22.42
CA ALA A 231 8.64 -0.30 -21.62
C ALA A 231 8.47 -0.68 -20.14
N LEU A 232 7.89 -1.86 -19.86
CA LEU A 232 7.72 -2.36 -18.51
C LEU A 232 9.05 -2.74 -17.87
N ASP A 233 9.99 -3.34 -18.60
CA ASP A 233 11.34 -3.61 -18.12
C ASP A 233 12.06 -2.30 -17.74
N GLY A 234 11.89 -1.25 -18.55
CA GLY A 234 12.41 0.09 -18.28
C GLY A 234 11.82 0.73 -17.02
N LEU A 235 10.49 0.70 -16.87
CA LEU A 235 9.80 1.19 -15.67
C LEU A 235 10.20 0.41 -14.41
N ALA A 236 10.30 -0.92 -14.53
CA ALA A 236 10.68 -1.79 -13.42
C ALA A 236 12.11 -1.52 -12.94
N GLY A 237 13.05 -1.26 -13.88
CA GLY A 237 14.45 -0.98 -13.56
C GLY A 237 14.71 0.44 -13.06
N ASN A 238 13.84 1.40 -13.41
CA ASN A 238 13.98 2.79 -13.01
C ASN A 238 12.61 3.45 -12.75
N PRO A 239 11.95 3.12 -11.64
CA PRO A 239 10.62 3.66 -11.32
C PRO A 239 10.63 5.17 -11.04
N ASP A 240 11.78 5.76 -10.68
CA ASP A 240 11.98 7.21 -10.53
C ASP A 240 12.18 7.92 -11.89
N GLY A 241 12.35 7.15 -12.97
CA GLY A 241 12.53 7.65 -14.31
C GLY A 241 11.29 8.32 -14.89
N VAL A 242 11.49 9.06 -15.97
CA VAL A 242 10.51 9.94 -16.60
C VAL A 242 9.20 9.20 -16.91
N ILE A 243 8.10 9.75 -16.40
CA ILE A 243 6.72 9.25 -16.50
C ILE A 243 6.14 9.38 -17.93
N ASP A 244 6.86 9.95 -18.88
CA ASP A 244 6.43 10.03 -20.30
C ASP A 244 6.24 8.65 -20.96
N LEU A 245 6.64 7.58 -20.24
CA LEU A 245 6.45 6.18 -20.65
C LEU A 245 5.24 5.50 -20.01
N VAL A 246 4.34 6.23 -19.35
CA VAL A 246 3.09 5.63 -18.89
C VAL A 246 2.29 5.19 -20.11
N PRO A 247 2.09 3.89 -20.33
CA PRO A 247 1.40 3.41 -21.52
C PRO A 247 -0.01 3.98 -21.65
N ASP A 248 -0.49 4.26 -22.86
CA ASP A 248 -1.81 4.86 -23.13
C ASP A 248 -2.97 4.11 -22.46
N TRP A 249 -2.84 2.80 -22.23
CA TRP A 249 -3.83 2.00 -21.52
C TRP A 249 -3.96 2.38 -20.04
N VAL A 250 -3.00 3.11 -19.47
CA VAL A 250 -3.08 3.66 -18.09
C VAL A 250 -3.95 4.91 -18.04
N ALA A 251 -4.03 5.66 -19.13
CA ALA A 251 -4.84 6.89 -19.21
C ALA A 251 -6.35 6.62 -18.96
N GLY A 252 -6.83 5.41 -19.22
CA GLY A 252 -8.20 4.99 -18.91
C GLY A 252 -8.44 4.60 -17.46
N ILE A 253 -7.42 4.72 -16.57
CA ILE A 253 -7.44 4.26 -15.17
C ILE A 253 -7.31 5.43 -14.19
N ALA A 254 -6.87 6.58 -14.66
CA ALA A 254 -6.75 7.82 -13.90
C ALA A 254 -8.10 8.48 -13.60
#